data_4e898f9f89e4ab57dd435c75192e3072
#
_entry.id   4e898f9f89e4ab57dd435c75192e3072
#
_cell.length_a   1.000
_cell.length_b   1.000
_cell.length_c   1.000
_cell.angle_alpha   90.00
_cell.angle_beta   90.00
_cell.angle_gamma   90.00
#
_symmetry.space_group_name_H-M   'P 1'
#
loop_
_entity.id
_entity.type
_entity.pdbx_description
1 polymer ?
#
loop_
_entity_poly.entity_id
_entity_poly.type
_entity_poly.pdbx_seq_one_letter_code
_entity_poly.pdbx_strand_id
1 'polypeptide(L)'
;MQDELDEFFAAYQSGNLAETEKELGDLLFAAVNVGRKAGCDCEKALKESVERFARRFTLAEEKALADGKTVTSLSEEEWDEYYIRAKEELKNRI
;
A
#
# COMPACT_ATOMS: atom_id res chain seq x y z
N MET A 1 6.42 -14.36 -10.37
CA MET A 1 5.77 -13.36 -9.48
C MET A 1 4.73 -13.98 -8.56
N GLN A 2 3.85 -14.81 -9.09
CA GLN A 2 2.83 -15.49 -8.28
C GLN A 2 3.43 -16.42 -7.23
N ASP A 3 4.51 -17.13 -7.59
CA ASP A 3 5.18 -18.05 -6.66
C ASP A 3 5.78 -17.32 -5.47
N GLU A 4 6.38 -16.15 -5.70
CA GLU A 4 6.97 -15.33 -4.64
C GLU A 4 5.88 -14.77 -3.72
N LEU A 5 4.73 -14.43 -4.27
CA LEU A 5 3.60 -13.96 -3.47
C LEU A 5 3.07 -15.08 -2.58
N ASP A 6 2.93 -16.29 -3.12
CA ASP A 6 2.48 -17.44 -2.36
C ASP A 6 3.46 -17.80 -1.23
N GLU A 7 4.76 -17.72 -1.51
CA GLU A 7 5.81 -17.97 -0.53
C GLU A 7 5.78 -16.93 0.58
N PHE A 8 5.54 -15.66 0.23
CA PHE A 8 5.41 -14.60 1.23
C PHE A 8 4.22 -14.87 2.17
N PHE A 9 3.06 -15.21 1.63
CA PHE A 9 1.90 -15.50 2.46
C PHE A 9 2.11 -16.72 3.35
N ALA A 10 2.78 -17.76 2.84
CA ALA A 10 3.10 -18.94 3.65
C ALA A 10 4.02 -18.57 4.82
N ALA A 11 5.03 -17.74 4.57
CA ALA A 11 5.93 -17.28 5.62
C ALA A 11 5.20 -16.43 6.66
N TYR A 12 4.33 -15.55 6.21
CA TYR A 12 3.50 -14.73 7.10
C TYR A 12 2.64 -15.60 8.02
N GLN A 13 2.00 -16.63 7.46
CA GLN A 13 1.14 -17.53 8.23
C GLN A 13 1.93 -18.37 9.25
N SER A 14 3.21 -18.63 8.98
CA SER A 14 4.06 -19.37 9.91
C SER A 14 4.41 -18.58 11.18
N GLY A 15 4.24 -17.26 11.16
CA GLY A 15 4.57 -16.39 12.27
C GLY A 15 6.05 -16.10 12.47
N ASN A 16 6.90 -16.56 11.53
CA ASN A 16 8.34 -16.32 11.60
C ASN A 16 8.69 -15.01 10.88
N LEU A 17 9.01 -13.98 11.65
CA LEU A 17 9.29 -12.65 11.09
C LEU A 17 10.50 -12.65 10.15
N ALA A 18 11.57 -13.34 10.52
CA ALA A 18 12.79 -13.38 9.69
C ALA A 18 12.51 -14.01 8.33
N GLU A 19 11.75 -15.12 8.29
CA GLU A 19 11.33 -15.73 7.04
C GLU A 19 10.40 -14.83 6.25
N THR A 20 9.48 -14.15 6.91
CA THR A 20 8.56 -13.21 6.27
C THR A 20 9.33 -12.07 5.59
N GLU A 21 10.32 -11.50 6.28
CA GLU A 21 11.14 -10.44 5.70
C GLU A 21 11.96 -10.91 4.50
N LYS A 22 12.49 -12.14 4.58
CA LYS A 22 13.23 -12.73 3.47
C LYS A 22 12.33 -12.88 2.25
N GLU A 23 11.15 -13.45 2.43
CA GLU A 23 10.22 -13.65 1.33
C GLU A 23 9.68 -12.32 0.79
N LEU A 24 9.54 -11.31 1.66
CA LEU A 24 9.19 -9.96 1.20
C LEU A 24 10.26 -9.41 0.26
N GLY A 25 11.53 -9.58 0.63
CA GLY A 25 12.65 -9.15 -0.22
C GLY A 25 12.60 -9.81 -1.59
N ASP A 26 12.35 -11.11 -1.62
CA ASP A 26 12.25 -11.85 -2.87
C ASP A 26 11.06 -11.39 -3.72
N LEU A 27 9.94 -11.10 -3.08
CA LEU A 27 8.74 -10.58 -3.75
C LEU A 27 9.01 -9.21 -4.37
N LEU A 28 9.65 -8.31 -3.62
CA LEU A 28 10.01 -6.98 -4.12
C LEU A 28 10.97 -7.07 -5.31
N PHE A 29 11.95 -7.96 -5.23
CA PHE A 29 12.91 -8.18 -6.32
C PHE A 29 12.20 -8.71 -7.57
N ALA A 30 11.29 -9.66 -7.40
CA ALA A 30 10.50 -10.19 -8.51
C ALA A 30 9.65 -9.10 -9.17
N ALA A 31 9.04 -8.23 -8.36
CA ALA A 31 8.24 -7.12 -8.88
C ALA A 31 9.10 -6.16 -9.73
N VAL A 32 10.29 -5.83 -9.26
CA VAL A 32 11.22 -4.98 -10.01
C VAL A 32 11.61 -5.63 -11.32
N ASN A 33 11.90 -6.93 -11.33
CA ASN A 33 12.24 -7.65 -12.55
C ASN A 33 11.12 -7.64 -13.58
N VAL A 34 9.88 -7.86 -13.13
CA VAL A 34 8.72 -7.80 -14.02
C VAL A 34 8.56 -6.40 -14.59
N GLY A 35 8.71 -5.37 -13.76
CA GLY A 35 8.61 -3.98 -14.19
C GLY A 35 9.66 -3.61 -15.23
N ARG A 36 10.90 -4.02 -14.98
CA ARG A 36 12.00 -3.77 -15.92
C ARG A 36 11.76 -4.43 -17.28
N LYS A 37 11.30 -5.67 -17.28
CA LYS A 37 10.98 -6.39 -18.51
C LYS A 37 9.84 -5.73 -19.28
N ALA A 38 8.93 -5.08 -18.58
CA ALA A 38 7.82 -4.35 -19.18
C ALA A 38 8.22 -2.94 -19.66
N GLY A 39 9.49 -2.55 -19.45
CA GLY A 39 9.98 -1.25 -19.89
C GLY A 39 9.68 -0.12 -18.90
N CYS A 40 9.33 -0.43 -17.66
CA CYS A 40 8.99 0.56 -16.65
C CYS A 40 10.21 1.09 -15.92
N ASP A 41 10.13 2.36 -15.52
CA ASP A 41 11.06 2.94 -14.56
C ASP A 41 10.52 2.65 -13.17
N CYS A 42 11.12 1.66 -12.49
CA CYS A 42 10.61 1.18 -11.20
C CYS A 42 10.76 2.20 -10.08
N GLU A 43 11.83 2.99 -10.06
CA GLU A 43 12.02 4.03 -9.06
C GLU A 43 10.95 5.12 -9.19
N LYS A 44 10.70 5.57 -10.42
CA LYS A 44 9.67 6.56 -10.69
C LYS A 44 8.29 6.04 -10.31
N ALA A 45 7.98 4.80 -10.69
CA ALA A 45 6.69 4.18 -10.38
C ALA A 45 6.46 4.11 -8.88
N LEU A 46 7.46 3.69 -8.12
CA LEU A 46 7.36 3.61 -6.66
C LEU A 46 7.20 5.00 -6.05
N LYS A 47 8.01 5.96 -6.48
CA LYS A 47 7.94 7.35 -5.98
C LYS A 47 6.53 7.93 -6.19
N GLU A 48 5.98 7.78 -7.37
CA GLU A 48 4.65 8.28 -7.68
C GLU A 48 3.57 7.58 -6.86
N SER A 49 3.74 6.28 -6.61
CA SER A 49 2.82 5.51 -5.77
C SER A 49 2.81 6.03 -4.33
N VAL A 50 4.01 6.29 -3.78
CA VAL A 50 4.15 6.84 -2.42
C VAL A 50 3.51 8.24 -2.35
N GLU A 51 3.72 9.08 -3.35
CA GLU A 51 3.12 10.41 -3.39
C GLU A 51 1.60 10.36 -3.45
N ARG A 52 1.04 9.43 -4.25
CA ARG A 52 -0.42 9.23 -4.29
C ARG A 52 -0.96 8.77 -2.93
N PHE A 53 -0.27 7.85 -2.28
CA PHE A 53 -0.66 7.37 -0.96
C PHE A 53 -0.65 8.52 0.05
N ALA A 54 0.40 9.34 0.04
CA ALA A 54 0.51 10.48 0.96
C ALA A 54 -0.66 11.46 0.79
N ARG A 55 -1.03 11.76 -0.44
CA ARG A 55 -2.18 12.65 -0.70
C ARG A 55 -3.49 12.04 -0.22
N ARG A 56 -3.69 10.74 -0.47
CA ARG A 56 -4.90 10.04 -0.02
C ARG A 56 -4.98 9.97 1.50
N PHE A 57 -3.83 9.70 2.14
CA PHE A 57 -3.75 9.65 3.59
C PHE A 57 -4.12 11.00 4.22
N THR A 58 -3.53 12.08 3.72
CA THR A 58 -3.80 13.43 4.23
C THR A 58 -5.28 13.79 4.10
N LEU A 59 -5.87 13.51 2.96
CA LEU A 59 -7.30 13.81 2.75
C LEU A 59 -8.19 12.94 3.63
N ALA A 60 -7.86 11.66 3.79
CA ALA A 60 -8.61 10.76 4.66
C ALA A 60 -8.55 11.24 6.12
N GLU A 61 -7.37 11.68 6.56
CA GLU A 61 -7.18 12.24 7.88
C GLU A 61 -8.03 13.50 8.09
N GLU A 62 -8.03 14.39 7.10
CA GLU A 62 -8.86 15.61 7.14
C GLU A 62 -10.35 15.28 7.24
N LYS A 63 -10.81 14.28 6.50
CA LYS A 63 -12.22 13.85 6.56
C LYS A 63 -12.58 13.28 7.93
N ALA A 64 -11.69 12.48 8.53
CA ALA A 64 -11.92 11.94 9.86
C ALA A 64 -11.99 13.07 10.89
N LEU A 65 -11.08 14.04 10.80
CA LEU A 65 -11.07 15.20 11.71
C LEU A 65 -12.34 16.04 11.57
N ALA A 66 -12.84 16.21 10.35
CA ALA A 66 -14.09 16.93 10.10
C ALA A 66 -15.28 16.25 10.79
N ASP A 67 -15.22 14.93 10.94
CA ASP A 67 -16.24 14.15 11.64
C ASP A 67 -15.97 14.06 13.15
N GLY A 68 -14.99 14.79 13.66
CA GLY A 68 -14.64 14.80 15.08
C GLY A 68 -13.85 13.58 15.53
N LYS A 69 -13.23 12.86 14.59
CA LYS A 69 -12.46 11.63 14.88
C LYS A 69 -10.97 11.85 14.60
N THR A 70 -10.13 11.11 15.33
CA THR A 70 -8.69 11.11 15.06
C THR A 70 -8.28 9.76 14.49
N VAL A 71 -7.20 9.74 13.73
CA VAL A 71 -6.71 8.50 13.10
C VAL A 71 -6.48 7.41 14.13
N THR A 72 -5.95 7.76 15.30
CA THR A 72 -5.67 6.81 16.38
C THR A 72 -6.93 6.24 17.04
N SER A 73 -8.08 6.91 16.89
CA SER A 73 -9.36 6.47 17.48
C SER A 73 -10.18 5.60 16.53
N LEU A 74 -9.73 5.46 15.27
CA LEU A 74 -10.46 4.71 14.24
C LEU A 74 -10.08 3.23 14.26
N SER A 75 -11.07 2.36 13.99
CA SER A 75 -10.79 0.97 13.66
C SER A 75 -10.20 0.89 12.25
N GLU A 76 -9.61 -0.25 11.90
CA GLU A 76 -9.12 -0.46 10.53
C GLU A 76 -10.23 -0.30 9.49
N GLU A 77 -11.42 -0.81 9.81
CA GLU A 77 -12.58 -0.72 8.91
C GLU A 77 -13.01 0.73 8.69
N GLU A 78 -13.06 1.51 9.76
CA GLU A 78 -13.40 2.93 9.67
C GLU A 78 -12.35 3.71 8.88
N TRP A 79 -11.07 3.43 9.13
CA TRP A 79 -9.97 4.05 8.39
C TRP A 79 -10.05 3.74 6.90
N ASP A 80 -10.32 2.47 6.56
CA ASP A 80 -10.44 2.05 5.17
C ASP A 80 -11.56 2.80 4.45
N GLU A 81 -12.68 3.05 5.11
CA GLU A 81 -13.78 3.84 4.54
C GLU A 81 -13.34 5.26 4.21
N TYR A 82 -12.65 5.93 5.14
CA TYR A 82 -12.13 7.27 4.90
C TYR A 82 -11.11 7.27 3.77
N TYR A 83 -10.24 6.28 3.74
CA TYR A 83 -9.22 6.18 2.70
C TYR A 83 -9.84 5.96 1.32
N ILE A 84 -10.84 5.10 1.23
CA ILE A 84 -11.53 4.83 -0.04
C ILE A 84 -12.24 6.09 -0.53
N ARG A 85 -12.91 6.83 0.35
CA ARG A 85 -13.56 8.08 -0.01
C ARG A 85 -12.55 9.12 -0.49
N ALA A 86 -11.40 9.21 0.18
CA ALA A 86 -10.34 10.13 -0.22
C ALA A 86 -9.80 9.77 -1.60
N LYS A 87 -9.57 8.49 -1.85
CA LYS A 87 -9.08 7.99 -3.14
C LYS A 87 -10.04 8.36 -4.27
N GLU A 88 -11.33 8.14 -4.06
CA GLU A 88 -12.35 8.46 -5.07
C GLU A 88 -12.46 9.96 -5.33
N GLU A 89 -12.42 10.77 -4.28
CA GLU A 89 -12.48 12.22 -4.42
C GLU A 89 -11.29 12.75 -5.23
N LEU A 90 -10.09 12.30 -4.92
CA LEU A 90 -8.88 12.72 -5.65
C LEU A 90 -8.92 12.27 -7.11
N LYS A 91 -9.46 11.09 -7.37
CA LYS A 91 -9.63 10.58 -8.73
C LYS A 91 -10.59 11.44 -9.54
N ASN A 92 -11.65 11.96 -8.91
CA ASN A 92 -12.68 12.76 -9.57
C ASN A 92 -12.31 14.22 -9.76
N ARG A 93 -11.21 14.68 -9.19
CA ARG A 93 -10.73 16.05 -9.33
C ARG A 93 -9.97 16.33 -10.62
N ILE A 94 -9.71 15.32 -11.42
CA ILE A 94 -8.94 15.47 -12.67
C ILE A 94 -9.81 15.96 -13.82
#